data_1667907654345d23d461a8cf03206db4
#
_entry.id   1667907654345d23d461a8cf03206db4
#
_cell.length_a   1.000
_cell.length_b   1.000
_cell.length_c   1.000
_cell.angle_alpha   90.00
_cell.angle_beta   90.00
_cell.angle_gamma   90.00
#
_symmetry.space_group_name_H-M   'P 1'
#
loop_
_entity.id
_entity.type
_entity.pdbx_description
1 polymer ?
#
loop_
_entity_poly.entity_id
_entity_poly.type
_entity_poly.pdbx_seq_one_letter_code
_entity_poly.pdbx_strand_id
1 'polypeptide(L)'
;MKIFFVITLNFILINFAFADQKSKAYFAGGCFWCVEESFEKLKGVEEVISGYSGGKTKNPTYKEVTYGKTGHFEVVEVIYDKKIISYEKLLENFWHNIDPFDAYGQFCDKGYSYRSVAFYQNNYEKKLIERDIGSIEEKI
;
A
#
# COMPACT_ATOMS: atom_id res chain seq x y z
N MET A 1 9.93 -8.86 -71.95
CA MET A 1 10.25 -7.99 -70.79
C MET A 1 9.33 -8.43 -69.62
N LYS A 2 9.86 -9.21 -68.61
CA LYS A 2 9.10 -9.74 -67.55
C LYS A 2 9.27 -8.79 -66.36
N ILE A 3 8.16 -8.17 -65.90
CA ILE A 3 8.14 -7.27 -64.74
C ILE A 3 7.94 -8.13 -63.50
N PHE A 4 8.95 -8.22 -62.64
CA PHE A 4 8.85 -8.83 -61.30
C PHE A 4 8.30 -7.80 -60.33
N PHE A 5 7.10 -8.04 -59.81
CA PHE A 5 6.52 -7.29 -58.69
C PHE A 5 7.06 -7.84 -57.38
N VAL A 6 7.91 -7.07 -56.72
CA VAL A 6 8.39 -7.40 -55.35
C VAL A 6 7.39 -6.83 -54.35
N ILE A 7 6.61 -7.68 -53.72
CA ILE A 7 5.72 -7.30 -52.61
C ILE A 7 6.56 -7.34 -51.33
N THR A 8 6.92 -6.17 -50.82
CA THR A 8 7.53 -6.04 -49.50
C THR A 8 6.44 -6.14 -48.46
N LEU A 9 6.38 -7.26 -47.76
CA LEU A 9 5.49 -7.49 -46.60
C LEU A 9 6.06 -6.73 -45.38
N ASN A 10 5.52 -5.54 -45.11
CA ASN A 10 5.84 -4.79 -43.90
C ASN A 10 5.20 -5.50 -42.67
N PHE A 11 6.02 -6.22 -41.92
CA PHE A 11 5.63 -6.75 -40.62
C PHE A 11 5.63 -5.59 -39.60
N ILE A 12 4.44 -5.02 -39.32
CA ILE A 12 4.25 -4.07 -38.23
C ILE A 12 4.29 -4.89 -36.94
N LEU A 13 5.46 -4.88 -36.28
CA LEU A 13 5.57 -5.38 -34.88
C LEU A 13 4.80 -4.43 -33.97
N ILE A 14 3.56 -4.79 -33.67
CA ILE A 14 2.79 -4.14 -32.62
C ILE A 14 3.42 -4.57 -31.30
N ASN A 15 4.30 -3.75 -30.76
CA ASN A 15 4.75 -3.88 -29.39
C ASN A 15 3.57 -3.56 -28.48
N PHE A 16 2.87 -4.59 -27.98
CA PHE A 16 2.01 -4.45 -26.82
C PHE A 16 2.92 -4.13 -25.63
N ALA A 17 3.04 -2.85 -25.31
CA ALA A 17 3.54 -2.45 -24.01
C ALA A 17 2.54 -2.98 -22.97
N PHE A 18 2.90 -4.06 -22.29
CA PHE A 18 2.21 -4.47 -21.06
C PHE A 18 2.46 -3.35 -20.06
N ALA A 19 1.49 -2.44 -19.92
CA ALA A 19 1.51 -1.45 -18.84
C ALA A 19 1.67 -2.23 -17.53
N ASP A 20 2.68 -1.87 -16.77
CA ASP A 20 2.92 -2.43 -15.44
C ASP A 20 1.65 -2.23 -14.61
N GLN A 21 0.98 -3.33 -14.27
CA GLN A 21 -0.29 -3.34 -13.55
C GLN A 21 -0.07 -3.22 -12.04
N LYS A 22 1.19 -3.11 -11.63
CA LYS A 22 1.61 -2.97 -10.24
C LYS A 22 1.19 -1.62 -9.68
N SER A 23 0.70 -1.66 -8.47
CA SER A 23 0.35 -0.50 -7.68
C SER A 23 0.90 -0.60 -6.29
N LYS A 24 0.92 0.52 -5.62
CA LYS A 24 1.40 0.62 -4.25
C LYS A 24 0.29 1.14 -3.34
N ALA A 25 0.26 0.63 -2.12
CA ALA A 25 -0.56 1.14 -1.03
C ALA A 25 0.29 1.22 0.24
N TYR A 26 -0.07 2.10 1.17
CA TYR A 26 0.73 2.36 2.37
C TYR A 26 -0.16 2.33 3.60
N PHE A 27 0.26 1.54 4.61
CA PHE A 27 -0.48 1.37 5.85
C PHE A 27 0.45 1.39 7.06
N ALA A 28 0.03 2.05 8.13
CA ALA A 28 0.62 1.96 9.45
C ALA A 28 -0.39 1.32 10.40
N GLY A 29 0.01 0.34 11.17
CA GLY A 29 -0.90 -0.42 12.04
C GLY A 29 -0.20 -1.07 13.22
N GLY A 30 0.65 -0.34 13.93
CA GLY A 30 1.48 -0.84 15.01
C GLY A 30 2.83 -1.34 14.51
N CYS A 31 3.29 -2.46 15.04
CA CYS A 31 4.53 -3.10 14.60
C CYS A 31 4.45 -3.45 13.10
N PHE A 32 5.31 -2.84 12.30
CA PHE A 32 5.29 -3.03 10.84
C PHE A 32 5.54 -4.48 10.40
N TRP A 33 6.28 -5.30 11.17
CA TRP A 33 6.45 -6.73 10.87
C TRP A 33 5.14 -7.52 10.97
N CYS A 34 4.27 -7.18 11.94
CA CYS A 34 2.96 -7.80 12.07
C CYS A 34 2.03 -7.39 10.91
N VAL A 35 2.09 -6.13 10.51
CA VAL A 35 1.33 -5.60 9.37
C VAL A 35 1.81 -6.23 8.07
N GLU A 36 3.14 -6.30 7.84
CA GLU A 36 3.78 -6.96 6.70
C GLU A 36 3.27 -8.39 6.55
N GLU A 37 3.35 -9.22 7.61
CA GLU A 37 2.87 -10.60 7.61
C GLU A 37 1.37 -10.72 7.22
N SER A 38 0.55 -9.76 7.63
CA SER A 38 -0.88 -9.77 7.32
C SER A 38 -1.19 -9.55 5.83
N PHE A 39 -0.37 -8.73 5.16
CA PHE A 39 -0.53 -8.45 3.74
C PHE A 39 0.13 -9.47 2.83
N GLU A 40 1.28 -10.03 3.20
CA GLU A 40 2.00 -11.04 2.41
C GLU A 40 1.16 -12.29 2.12
N LYS A 41 0.20 -12.61 2.98
CA LYS A 41 -0.72 -13.75 2.82
C LYS A 41 -1.79 -13.56 1.74
N LEU A 42 -1.96 -12.31 1.24
CA LEU A 42 -3.03 -11.99 0.31
C LEU A 42 -2.63 -12.35 -1.12
N LYS A 43 -3.48 -13.10 -1.80
CA LYS A 43 -3.29 -13.37 -3.23
C LYS A 43 -3.38 -12.06 -4.02
N GLY A 44 -2.36 -11.75 -4.80
CA GLY A 44 -2.26 -10.53 -5.59
C GLY A 44 -1.36 -9.47 -4.96
N VAL A 45 -0.95 -9.64 -3.70
CA VAL A 45 0.18 -8.92 -3.13
C VAL A 45 1.46 -9.60 -3.61
N GLU A 46 2.39 -8.83 -4.14
CA GLU A 46 3.66 -9.32 -4.69
C GLU A 46 4.82 -9.12 -3.74
N GLU A 47 4.81 -8.00 -3.03
CA GLU A 47 5.86 -7.63 -2.09
C GLU A 47 5.31 -6.69 -1.03
N VAL A 48 5.79 -6.81 0.20
CA VAL A 48 5.52 -5.87 1.29
C VAL A 48 6.85 -5.41 1.86
N ILE A 49 7.03 -4.10 2.00
CA ILE A 49 8.29 -3.50 2.43
C ILE A 49 8.05 -2.66 3.67
N SER A 50 8.66 -3.05 4.78
CA SER A 50 8.64 -2.28 6.01
C SER A 50 9.51 -1.03 5.92
N GLY A 51 9.03 0.09 6.46
CA GLY A 51 9.73 1.38 6.42
C GLY A 51 9.07 2.44 7.31
N TYR A 52 9.37 3.70 7.03
CA TYR A 52 8.89 4.83 7.82
C TYR A 52 8.30 5.91 6.91
N SER A 53 7.18 6.50 7.33
CA SER A 53 6.55 7.61 6.61
C SER A 53 5.82 8.57 7.56
N GLY A 54 5.43 9.75 7.03
CA GLY A 54 4.65 10.76 7.74
C GLY A 54 5.48 11.75 8.56
N GLY A 55 6.75 11.46 8.85
CA GLY A 55 7.65 12.32 9.62
C GLY A 55 8.50 13.27 8.78
N LYS A 56 9.36 14.03 9.44
CA LYS A 56 10.23 15.05 8.81
C LYS A 56 11.70 14.67 8.79
N THR A 57 12.15 13.76 9.65
CA THR A 57 13.54 13.33 9.76
C THR A 57 13.94 12.53 8.52
N LYS A 58 15.04 12.93 7.86
CA LYS A 58 15.57 12.19 6.71
C LYS A 58 16.38 11.00 7.19
N ASN A 59 16.17 9.84 6.56
CA ASN A 59 16.87 8.58 6.84
C ASN A 59 16.91 8.25 8.35
N PRO A 60 15.75 8.22 9.04
CA PRO A 60 15.73 7.95 10.47
C PRO A 60 16.15 6.51 10.75
N THR A 61 16.84 6.31 11.86
CA THR A 61 17.09 4.97 12.39
C THR A 61 15.86 4.43 13.10
N TYR A 62 15.76 3.11 13.23
CA TYR A 62 14.70 2.45 14.00
C TYR A 62 14.57 3.04 15.42
N LYS A 63 15.70 3.22 16.10
CA LYS A 63 15.74 3.78 17.45
C LYS A 63 15.15 5.20 17.52
N GLU A 64 15.44 6.06 16.56
CA GLU A 64 14.89 7.42 16.51
C GLU A 64 13.38 7.42 16.29
N VAL A 65 12.86 6.52 15.45
CA VAL A 65 11.43 6.40 15.20
C VAL A 65 10.70 5.88 16.44
N THR A 66 11.18 4.80 17.04
CA THR A 66 10.54 4.19 18.22
C THR A 66 10.57 5.11 19.45
N TYR A 67 11.56 6.00 19.58
CA TYR A 67 11.54 7.04 20.62
C TYR A 67 10.58 8.21 20.31
N GLY A 68 9.88 8.19 19.18
CA GLY A 68 8.81 9.14 18.85
C GLY A 68 9.26 10.57 18.52
N LYS A 69 10.56 10.80 18.26
CA LYS A 69 11.11 12.15 17.99
C LYS A 69 11.10 12.55 16.51
N THR A 70 10.87 11.61 15.61
CA THR A 70 10.96 11.83 14.16
C THR A 70 9.65 12.27 13.53
N GLY A 71 8.51 12.00 14.18
CA GLY A 71 7.16 12.14 13.64
C GLY A 71 6.81 11.08 12.60
N HIS A 72 7.66 10.07 12.39
CA HIS A 72 7.35 8.94 11.50
C HIS A 72 6.50 7.89 12.18
N PHE A 73 5.67 7.23 11.37
CA PHE A 73 5.00 5.98 11.70
C PHE A 73 5.83 4.80 11.18
N GLU A 74 5.69 3.64 11.80
CA GLU A 74 6.06 2.37 11.19
C GLU A 74 5.03 2.04 10.12
N VAL A 75 5.48 1.90 8.87
CA VAL A 75 4.63 1.80 7.68
C VAL A 75 5.05 0.62 6.83
N VAL A 76 4.12 -0.03 6.19
CA VAL A 76 4.39 -0.96 5.11
C VAL A 76 3.99 -0.37 3.77
N GLU A 77 4.86 -0.54 2.76
CA GLU A 77 4.53 -0.36 1.34
C GLU A 77 4.07 -1.71 0.80
N VAL A 78 2.84 -1.79 0.34
CA VAL A 78 2.26 -2.99 -0.26
C VAL A 78 2.27 -2.83 -1.78
N ILE A 79 3.04 -3.67 -2.48
CA ILE A 79 3.09 -3.73 -3.95
C ILE A 79 2.14 -4.84 -4.40
N TYR A 80 1.16 -4.51 -5.23
CA TYR A 80 0.09 -5.45 -5.60
C TYR A 80 -0.34 -5.33 -7.06
N ASP A 81 -0.88 -6.42 -7.61
CA ASP A 81 -1.50 -6.46 -8.94
C ASP A 81 -2.99 -6.09 -8.84
N LYS A 82 -3.37 -4.93 -9.40
CA LYS A 82 -4.76 -4.46 -9.42
C LYS A 82 -5.75 -5.37 -10.12
N LYS A 83 -5.29 -6.28 -10.96
CA LYS A 83 -6.15 -7.27 -11.62
C LYS A 83 -6.54 -8.41 -10.71
N ILE A 84 -5.76 -8.66 -9.67
CA ILE A 84 -5.94 -9.79 -8.75
C ILE A 84 -6.58 -9.32 -7.45
N ILE A 85 -6.12 -8.18 -6.89
CA ILE A 85 -6.62 -7.62 -5.64
C ILE A 85 -6.82 -6.12 -5.76
N SER A 86 -7.95 -5.61 -5.28
CA SER A 86 -8.25 -4.18 -5.27
C SER A 86 -7.70 -3.48 -4.03
N TYR A 87 -7.51 -2.15 -4.11
CA TYR A 87 -7.18 -1.33 -2.94
C TYR A 87 -8.22 -1.49 -1.81
N GLU A 88 -9.50 -1.61 -2.16
CA GLU A 88 -10.58 -1.82 -1.20
C GLU A 88 -10.40 -3.12 -0.38
N LYS A 89 -9.93 -4.20 -1.03
CA LYS A 89 -9.60 -5.45 -0.33
C LYS A 89 -8.35 -5.33 0.55
N LEU A 90 -7.37 -4.54 0.16
CA LEU A 90 -6.23 -4.23 1.02
C LEU A 90 -6.68 -3.43 2.25
N LEU A 91 -7.55 -2.44 2.05
CA LEU A 91 -8.11 -1.62 3.12
C LEU A 91 -8.97 -2.45 4.08
N GLU A 92 -9.79 -3.37 3.57
CA GLU A 92 -10.55 -4.33 4.38
C GLU A 92 -9.61 -5.19 5.26
N ASN A 93 -8.54 -5.74 4.67
CA ASN A 93 -7.53 -6.49 5.44
C ASN A 93 -6.89 -5.62 6.52
N PHE A 94 -6.56 -4.37 6.20
CA PHE A 94 -6.00 -3.43 7.17
C PHE A 94 -6.92 -3.25 8.38
N TRP A 95 -8.21 -2.93 8.17
CA TRP A 95 -9.18 -2.73 9.24
C TRP A 95 -9.39 -3.96 10.12
N HIS A 96 -9.27 -5.17 9.57
CA HIS A 96 -9.39 -6.42 10.34
C HIS A 96 -8.16 -6.73 11.21
N ASN A 97 -7.03 -6.12 10.94
CA ASN A 97 -5.76 -6.39 11.62
C ASN A 97 -5.33 -5.30 12.60
N ILE A 98 -6.17 -4.28 12.82
CA ILE A 98 -5.92 -3.20 13.77
C ILE A 98 -7.07 -3.02 14.75
N ASP A 99 -6.79 -2.32 15.86
CA ASP A 99 -7.81 -1.70 16.70
C ASP A 99 -7.97 -0.24 16.26
N PRO A 100 -9.05 0.13 15.55
CA PRO A 100 -9.25 1.49 15.05
C PRO A 100 -9.55 2.50 16.16
N PHE A 101 -9.83 2.05 17.39
CA PHE A 101 -10.14 2.90 18.53
C PHE A 101 -8.92 3.17 19.44
N ASP A 102 -7.80 2.50 19.22
CA ASP A 102 -6.58 2.76 19.95
C ASP A 102 -5.80 3.96 19.37
N ALA A 103 -5.99 5.12 19.98
CA ALA A 103 -5.32 6.35 19.56
C ALA A 103 -3.84 6.43 19.98
N TYR A 104 -3.34 5.50 20.79
CA TYR A 104 -2.01 5.55 21.39
C TYR A 104 -1.04 4.49 20.87
N GLY A 105 -1.48 3.64 19.97
CA GLY A 105 -0.68 2.57 19.39
C GLY A 105 -1.53 1.43 18.90
N GLN A 106 -0.99 0.20 18.93
CA GLN A 106 -1.74 -0.99 18.60
C GLN A 106 -1.34 -2.13 19.53
N PHE A 107 -2.33 -2.81 20.11
CA PHE A 107 -2.13 -3.96 21.00
C PHE A 107 -1.10 -3.69 22.11
N CYS A 108 0.03 -4.41 22.10
CA CYS A 108 1.11 -4.23 23.07
C CYS A 108 2.07 -3.08 22.75
N ASP A 109 2.06 -2.58 21.51
CA ASP A 109 2.98 -1.54 21.06
C ASP A 109 2.34 -0.16 21.23
N LYS A 110 2.89 0.64 22.13
CA LYS A 110 2.39 1.97 22.46
C LYS A 110 3.40 3.05 22.09
N GLY A 111 2.90 4.15 21.55
CA GLY A 111 3.69 5.29 21.14
C GLY A 111 3.28 5.84 19.77
N TYR A 112 3.82 7.00 19.44
CA TYR A 112 3.43 7.74 18.23
C TYR A 112 3.65 6.93 16.94
N SER A 113 4.78 6.23 16.82
CA SER A 113 5.15 5.45 15.65
C SER A 113 4.25 4.23 15.41
N TYR A 114 3.52 3.78 16.43
CA TYR A 114 2.65 2.59 16.38
C TYR A 114 1.18 2.90 16.16
N ARG A 115 0.84 4.15 15.86
CA ARG A 115 -0.55 4.55 15.57
C ARG A 115 -0.99 4.03 14.21
N SER A 116 -2.30 3.78 14.08
CA SER A 116 -2.91 3.35 12.81
C SER A 116 -3.09 4.52 11.86
N VAL A 117 -2.64 4.35 10.60
CA VAL A 117 -2.82 5.32 9.52
C VAL A 117 -3.02 4.58 8.20
N ALA A 118 -4.11 4.87 7.50
CA ALA A 118 -4.27 4.51 6.10
C ALA A 118 -3.90 5.71 5.23
N PHE A 119 -2.88 5.57 4.39
CA PHE A 119 -2.45 6.62 3.48
C PHE A 119 -3.19 6.50 2.14
N TYR A 120 -3.46 7.62 1.47
CA TYR A 120 -4.05 7.64 0.14
C TYR A 120 -3.15 8.37 -0.85
N GLN A 121 -3.16 7.91 -2.10
CA GLN A 121 -2.42 8.50 -3.20
C GLN A 121 -3.32 9.26 -4.18
N ASN A 122 -4.64 9.06 -4.10
CA ASN A 122 -5.63 9.66 -4.98
C ASN A 122 -6.99 9.82 -4.29
N ASN A 123 -7.90 10.56 -4.95
CA ASN A 123 -9.23 10.83 -4.41
C ASN A 123 -10.13 9.59 -4.28
N TYR A 124 -9.90 8.55 -5.06
CA TYR A 124 -10.65 7.29 -4.93
C TYR A 124 -10.31 6.58 -3.63
N GLU A 125 -9.02 6.39 -3.36
CA GLU A 125 -8.55 5.79 -2.11
C GLU A 125 -9.00 6.59 -0.88
N LYS A 126 -8.89 7.94 -0.96
CA LYS A 126 -9.37 8.83 0.10
C LYS A 126 -10.84 8.60 0.43
N LYS A 127 -11.71 8.52 -0.58
CA LYS A 127 -13.14 8.29 -0.38
C LYS A 127 -13.45 6.93 0.24
N LEU A 128 -12.69 5.89 -0.11
CA LEU A 128 -12.85 4.57 0.49
C LEU A 128 -12.49 4.59 1.97
N ILE A 129 -11.37 5.21 2.32
CA ILE A 129 -10.93 5.37 3.72
C ILE A 129 -11.99 6.14 4.53
N GLU A 130 -12.45 7.29 4.02
CA GLU A 130 -13.47 8.12 4.69
C GLU A 130 -14.80 7.36 4.88
N ARG A 131 -15.24 6.60 3.87
CA ARG A 131 -16.43 5.73 3.96
C ARG A 131 -16.29 4.70 5.09
N ASP A 132 -15.16 4.03 5.13
CA ASP A 132 -14.93 2.95 6.09
C ASP A 132 -14.81 3.49 7.52
N ILE A 133 -14.14 4.64 7.71
CA ILE A 133 -14.08 5.33 9.01
C ILE A 133 -15.50 5.67 9.47
N GLY A 134 -16.33 6.28 8.62
CA GLY A 134 -17.73 6.60 8.95
C GLY A 134 -18.51 5.35 9.36
N SER A 135 -18.34 4.24 8.64
CA SER A 135 -19.02 2.97 8.97
C SER A 135 -18.53 2.33 10.28
N ILE A 136 -17.28 2.58 10.67
CA ILE A 136 -16.72 2.11 11.95
C ILE A 136 -17.27 2.96 13.09
N GLU A 137 -17.32 4.29 12.94
CA GLU A 137 -17.85 5.23 13.93
C GLU A 137 -19.34 5.01 14.21
N GLU A 138 -20.14 4.66 13.20
CA GLU A 138 -21.58 4.37 13.37
C GLU A 138 -21.87 3.11 14.21
N LYS A 139 -20.87 2.27 14.45
CA LYS A 139 -21.04 1.02 15.24
C LYS A 139 -20.75 1.19 16.74
N ILE A 140 -20.40 2.40 17.14
CA ILE A 140 -20.18 2.77 18.56
C ILE A 140 -21.47 3.26 19.19
#